data_bcbb1213bf5d13491f373f0693a60f4e
#
_entry.id   bcbb1213bf5d13491f373f0693a60f4e
#
_cell.length_a   1.000
_cell.length_b   1.000
_cell.length_c   1.000
_cell.angle_alpha   90.00
_cell.angle_beta   90.00
_cell.angle_gamma   90.00
#
_symmetry.space_group_name_H-M   'P 1'
#
loop_
_entity.id
_entity.type
_entity.pdbx_description
1 polymer ?
#
loop_
_entity_poly.entity_id
_entity_poly.type
_entity_poly.pdbx_seq_one_letter_code
_entity_poly.pdbx_strand_id
1 'polypeptide(L)'
;PVLEAAHALGAMLFVHPASVRARGQLDRYHLRNLIGNPLETTIAIASIVFGGVIDRLPAIRLCFAHGGGAFPAALGRLDHGHRVRPEARKFIAEPPSHYAKRLYFDTLTHDPRLLAFNLEKFGSEHVMIGSDYPFDMGVEHPLAQLEGLALTAADRDNITHNTAFLAIRRTLWT
;
A
#
# COMPACT_ATOMS: atom_id res chain seq x y z
N PRO A 1 -19.71 1.33 -4.54
CA PRO A 1 -20.43 0.20 -3.88
C PRO A 1 -19.46 -0.71 -3.10
N VAL A 2 -18.35 -1.21 -3.72
CA VAL A 2 -17.44 -2.16 -3.03
C VAL A 2 -16.77 -1.52 -1.82
N LEU A 3 -16.20 -0.31 -1.97
CA LEU A 3 -15.54 0.41 -0.87
C LEU A 3 -16.54 0.77 0.24
N GLU A 4 -17.76 1.15 -0.12
CA GLU A 4 -18.83 1.46 0.84
C GLU A 4 -19.27 0.22 1.61
N ALA A 5 -19.42 -0.91 0.93
CA ALA A 5 -19.73 -2.18 1.58
C ALA A 5 -18.60 -2.63 2.52
N ALA A 6 -17.34 -2.55 2.09
CA ALA A 6 -16.19 -2.87 2.94
C ALA A 6 -16.13 -1.95 4.17
N HIS A 7 -16.38 -0.65 3.99
CA HIS A 7 -16.45 0.31 5.09
C HIS A 7 -17.57 -0.05 6.09
N ALA A 8 -18.77 -0.33 5.59
CA ALA A 8 -19.92 -0.67 6.44
C ALA A 8 -19.73 -1.98 7.22
N LEU A 9 -19.08 -2.96 6.59
CA LEU A 9 -18.76 -4.26 7.20
C LEU A 9 -17.50 -4.22 8.07
N GLY A 10 -16.73 -3.13 8.04
CA GLY A 10 -15.42 -3.04 8.66
C GLY A 10 -14.39 -4.00 8.03
N ALA A 11 -14.62 -4.46 6.82
CA ALA A 11 -13.72 -5.38 6.13
C ALA A 11 -12.45 -4.66 5.65
N MET A 12 -11.30 -5.32 5.78
CA MET A 12 -10.08 -4.89 5.15
C MET A 12 -10.09 -5.35 3.68
N LEU A 13 -9.71 -4.46 2.78
CA LEU A 13 -9.49 -4.79 1.37
C LEU A 13 -7.99 -4.88 1.09
N PHE A 14 -7.56 -6.02 0.57
CA PHE A 14 -6.22 -6.15 -0.02
C PHE A 14 -6.31 -5.80 -1.51
N VAL A 15 -5.61 -4.75 -1.90
CA VAL A 15 -5.65 -4.19 -3.26
C VAL A 15 -4.43 -4.67 -4.04
N HIS A 16 -4.66 -5.54 -5.02
CA HIS A 16 -3.65 -6.09 -5.89
C HIS A 16 -4.03 -5.82 -7.36
N PRO A 17 -3.09 -5.42 -8.23
CA PRO A 17 -3.36 -5.18 -9.65
C PRO A 17 -3.69 -6.49 -10.37
N ALA A 18 -4.82 -6.53 -11.08
CA ALA A 18 -5.24 -7.68 -11.87
C ALA A 18 -4.92 -7.53 -13.36
N SER A 19 -4.68 -6.29 -13.81
CA SER A 19 -4.34 -6.00 -15.21
C SER A 19 -3.57 -4.69 -15.30
N VAL A 20 -2.70 -4.61 -16.28
CA VAL A 20 -1.91 -3.41 -16.59
C VAL A 20 -2.50 -2.69 -17.79
N ARG A 21 -2.81 -1.41 -17.64
CA ARG A 21 -3.48 -0.59 -18.67
C ARG A 21 -2.52 -0.10 -19.76
N ALA A 22 -1.26 0.09 -19.44
CA ALA A 22 -0.23 0.56 -20.40
C ALA A 22 0.11 -0.54 -21.41
N ARG A 23 -0.70 -0.64 -22.47
CA ARG A 23 -0.47 -1.59 -23.57
C ARG A 23 0.58 -1.06 -24.54
N GLY A 24 1.33 -1.97 -25.17
CA GLY A 24 2.34 -1.68 -26.18
C GLY A 24 3.71 -1.34 -25.61
N GLN A 25 3.82 -0.38 -24.70
CA GLN A 25 5.09 0.04 -24.10
C GLN A 25 5.67 -1.00 -23.12
N LEU A 26 4.81 -1.82 -22.49
CA LEU A 26 5.19 -2.80 -21.49
C LEU A 26 5.10 -4.26 -22.00
N ASP A 27 5.00 -4.47 -23.31
CA ASP A 27 4.78 -5.81 -23.87
C ASP A 27 6.05 -6.66 -23.98
N ARG A 28 7.25 -6.07 -23.79
CA ARG A 28 8.54 -6.75 -23.84
C ARG A 28 9.13 -6.92 -22.44
N TYR A 29 10.08 -7.86 -22.29
CA TYR A 29 10.93 -8.02 -21.11
C TYR A 29 10.15 -8.24 -19.80
N HIS A 30 8.97 -8.81 -19.88
CA HIS A 30 8.09 -8.99 -18.70
C HIS A 30 7.69 -7.67 -18.00
N LEU A 31 7.82 -6.52 -18.68
CA LEU A 31 7.60 -5.20 -18.08
C LEU A 31 6.17 -4.98 -17.58
N ARG A 32 5.20 -5.73 -18.08
CA ARG A 32 3.83 -5.70 -17.53
C ARG A 32 3.81 -6.06 -16.05
N ASN A 33 4.61 -7.05 -15.65
CA ASN A 33 4.75 -7.42 -14.26
C ASN A 33 5.75 -6.48 -13.56
N LEU A 34 6.98 -6.38 -14.06
CA LEU A 34 8.09 -5.70 -13.39
C LEU A 34 7.85 -4.20 -13.15
N ILE A 35 7.15 -3.52 -14.05
CA ILE A 35 6.84 -2.09 -13.97
C ILE A 35 5.34 -1.85 -13.85
N GLY A 36 4.55 -2.59 -14.61
CA GLY A 36 3.12 -2.33 -14.72
C GLY A 36 2.39 -2.57 -13.41
N ASN A 37 2.63 -3.67 -12.72
CA ASN A 37 1.97 -3.96 -11.45
C ASN A 37 2.27 -2.92 -10.36
N PRO A 38 3.53 -2.55 -10.07
CA PRO A 38 3.84 -1.45 -9.15
C PRO A 38 3.24 -0.11 -9.57
N LEU A 39 3.17 0.16 -10.88
CA LEU A 39 2.59 1.40 -11.40
C LEU A 39 1.07 1.42 -11.18
N GLU A 40 0.34 0.35 -11.47
CA GLU A 40 -1.10 0.26 -11.21
C GLU A 40 -1.44 0.39 -9.73
N THR A 41 -0.63 -0.22 -8.84
CA THR A 41 -0.73 -0.04 -7.39
C THR A 41 -0.57 1.45 -7.02
N THR A 42 0.43 2.12 -7.56
CA THR A 42 0.66 3.56 -7.34
C THR A 42 -0.53 4.42 -7.76
N ILE A 43 -1.07 4.15 -8.96
CA ILE A 43 -2.24 4.86 -9.50
C ILE A 43 -3.47 4.60 -8.64
N ALA A 44 -3.68 3.37 -8.19
CA ALA A 44 -4.81 3.02 -7.33
C ALA A 44 -4.76 3.80 -6.01
N ILE A 45 -3.61 3.84 -5.33
CA ILE A 45 -3.44 4.59 -4.09
C ILE A 45 -3.69 6.08 -4.33
N ALA A 46 -3.05 6.66 -5.34
CA ALA A 46 -3.21 8.08 -5.67
C ALA A 46 -4.67 8.42 -5.98
N SER A 47 -5.37 7.57 -6.73
CA SER A 47 -6.79 7.75 -7.07
C SER A 47 -7.69 7.70 -5.84
N ILE A 48 -7.43 6.81 -4.89
CA ILE A 48 -8.16 6.68 -3.62
C ILE A 48 -7.93 7.92 -2.76
N VAL A 49 -6.68 8.36 -2.63
CA VAL A 49 -6.31 9.53 -1.83
C VAL A 49 -6.90 10.79 -2.44
N PHE A 50 -6.54 11.15 -3.66
CA PHE A 50 -7.01 12.39 -4.32
C PHE A 50 -8.52 12.37 -4.61
N GLY A 51 -9.13 11.20 -4.73
CA GLY A 51 -10.58 11.04 -4.85
C GLY A 51 -11.35 11.27 -3.55
N GLY A 52 -10.67 11.54 -2.41
CA GLY A 52 -11.30 11.80 -1.10
C GLY A 52 -12.03 10.58 -0.53
N VAL A 53 -11.63 9.37 -0.91
CA VAL A 53 -12.28 8.13 -0.45
C VAL A 53 -12.12 7.98 1.06
N ILE A 54 -10.93 8.28 1.58
CA ILE A 54 -10.58 8.11 2.99
C ILE A 54 -11.36 9.06 3.89
N ASP A 55 -11.66 10.29 3.41
CA ASP A 55 -12.51 11.24 4.15
C ASP A 55 -13.98 10.81 4.15
N ARG A 56 -14.49 10.32 3.00
CA ARG A 56 -15.87 9.84 2.90
C ARG A 56 -16.12 8.52 3.62
N LEU A 57 -15.10 7.68 3.73
CA LEU A 57 -15.18 6.35 4.34
C LEU A 57 -14.11 6.22 5.45
N PRO A 58 -14.28 6.92 6.60
CA PRO A 58 -13.22 7.08 7.59
C PRO A 58 -12.80 5.79 8.30
N ALA A 59 -13.60 4.74 8.27
CA ALA A 59 -13.24 3.45 8.85
C ALA A 59 -12.75 2.43 7.81
N ILE A 60 -12.57 2.85 6.54
CA ILE A 60 -12.06 1.94 5.51
C ILE A 60 -10.63 1.52 5.80
N ARG A 61 -10.33 0.24 5.59
CA ARG A 61 -9.00 -0.34 5.75
C ARG A 61 -8.55 -0.90 4.42
N LEU A 62 -7.44 -0.35 3.93
CA LEU A 62 -6.89 -0.68 2.61
C LEU A 62 -5.43 -1.08 2.77
N CYS A 63 -5.10 -2.30 2.37
CA CYS A 63 -3.73 -2.79 2.25
C CYS A 63 -3.36 -2.90 0.77
N PHE A 64 -2.20 -2.42 0.40
CA PHE A 64 -1.73 -2.39 -0.99
C PHE A 64 -0.53 -3.30 -1.19
N ALA A 65 -0.59 -4.09 -2.25
CA ALA A 65 0.48 -4.98 -2.67
C ALA A 65 1.74 -4.21 -3.12
N HIS A 66 2.85 -4.95 -3.22
CA HIS A 66 4.13 -4.48 -3.78
C HIS A 66 4.70 -3.27 -3.02
N GLY A 67 4.59 -3.26 -1.68
CA GLY A 67 5.04 -2.17 -0.84
C GLY A 67 4.41 -0.81 -1.20
N GLY A 68 3.25 -0.79 -1.85
CA GLY A 68 2.61 0.41 -2.38
C GLY A 68 3.18 0.90 -3.72
N GLY A 69 3.98 0.08 -4.40
CA GLY A 69 4.61 0.42 -5.68
C GLY A 69 5.55 1.63 -5.56
N ALA A 70 5.42 2.59 -6.45
CA ALA A 70 6.20 3.84 -6.40
C ALA A 70 5.55 4.95 -5.54
N PHE A 71 4.37 4.71 -4.95
CA PHE A 71 3.66 5.72 -4.17
C PHE A 71 4.47 6.26 -2.98
N PRO A 72 5.15 5.42 -2.16
CA PRO A 72 5.97 5.91 -1.05
C PRO A 72 7.07 6.88 -1.48
N ALA A 73 7.74 6.59 -2.59
CA ALA A 73 8.79 7.43 -3.15
C ALA A 73 8.24 8.72 -3.79
N ALA A 74 7.04 8.66 -4.38
CA ALA A 74 6.39 9.81 -5.01
C ALA A 74 5.72 10.77 -4.01
N LEU A 75 5.56 10.40 -2.74
CA LEU A 75 4.70 11.07 -1.77
C LEU A 75 5.05 12.56 -1.60
N GLY A 76 6.32 12.91 -1.53
CA GLY A 76 6.74 14.31 -1.45
C GLY A 76 6.36 15.14 -2.68
N ARG A 77 6.37 14.52 -3.88
CA ARG A 77 5.91 15.16 -5.11
C ARG A 77 4.39 15.34 -5.12
N LEU A 78 3.65 14.37 -4.58
CA LEU A 78 2.19 14.45 -4.45
C LEU A 78 1.77 15.55 -3.49
N ASP A 79 2.47 15.69 -2.34
CA ASP A 79 2.26 16.78 -1.39
C ASP A 79 2.57 18.15 -2.01
N HIS A 80 3.65 18.24 -2.79
CA HIS A 80 3.96 19.46 -3.52
C HIS A 80 2.84 19.80 -4.52
N GLY A 81 2.38 18.81 -5.28
CA GLY A 81 1.26 18.96 -6.20
C GLY A 81 -0.01 19.46 -5.50
N HIS A 82 -0.32 18.89 -4.34
CA HIS A 82 -1.44 19.35 -3.50
C HIS A 82 -1.33 20.84 -3.12
N ARG A 83 -0.13 21.35 -2.82
CA ARG A 83 0.06 22.78 -2.49
C ARG A 83 -0.15 23.71 -3.68
N VAL A 84 0.30 23.31 -4.88
CA VAL A 84 0.42 24.24 -6.03
C VAL A 84 -0.64 24.04 -7.12
N ARG A 85 -1.40 22.92 -7.09
CA ARG A 85 -2.36 22.55 -8.12
C ARG A 85 -3.78 22.49 -7.55
N PRO A 86 -4.71 23.36 -8.00
CA PRO A 86 -6.10 23.33 -7.53
C PRO A 86 -6.79 21.98 -7.76
N GLU A 87 -6.45 21.28 -8.85
CA GLU A 87 -7.02 19.99 -9.20
C GLU A 87 -6.72 18.91 -8.16
N ALA A 88 -5.53 19.01 -7.54
CA ALA A 88 -5.10 18.08 -6.51
C ALA A 88 -5.73 18.35 -5.11
N ARG A 89 -6.42 19.49 -4.94
CA ARG A 89 -7.15 19.86 -3.71
C ARG A 89 -8.66 19.73 -3.83
N LYS A 90 -9.14 19.23 -4.95
CA LYS A 90 -10.57 19.25 -5.24
C LYS A 90 -11.42 18.45 -4.25
N PHE A 91 -10.90 17.34 -3.74
CA PHE A 91 -11.65 16.41 -2.91
C PHE A 91 -10.98 16.06 -1.58
N ILE A 92 -9.80 16.65 -1.31
CA ILE A 92 -9.05 16.43 -0.07
C ILE A 92 -8.56 17.77 0.50
N ALA A 93 -8.68 17.93 1.80
CA ALA A 93 -8.22 19.14 2.51
C ALA A 93 -6.74 19.02 2.91
N GLU A 94 -6.34 17.85 3.38
CA GLU A 94 -5.00 17.56 3.86
C GLU A 94 -4.08 17.05 2.72
N PRO A 95 -2.75 17.18 2.87
CA PRO A 95 -1.81 16.65 1.89
C PRO A 95 -1.86 15.11 1.83
N PRO A 96 -1.51 14.48 0.69
CA PRO A 96 -1.46 13.02 0.53
C PRO A 96 -0.72 12.27 1.63
N SER A 97 0.36 12.84 2.20
CA SER A 97 1.10 12.25 3.31
C SER A 97 0.28 12.09 4.60
N HIS A 98 -0.70 12.93 4.83
CA HIS A 98 -1.65 12.78 5.93
C HIS A 98 -2.48 11.48 5.78
N TYR A 99 -3.00 11.26 4.58
CA TYR A 99 -3.82 10.07 4.26
C TYR A 99 -3.00 8.78 4.19
N ALA A 100 -1.76 8.88 3.72
CA ALA A 100 -0.87 7.73 3.60
C ALA A 100 -0.62 7.01 4.94
N LYS A 101 -0.66 7.73 6.06
CA LYS A 101 -0.55 7.19 7.43
C LYS A 101 -1.76 6.34 7.85
N ARG A 102 -2.78 6.22 7.04
CA ARG A 102 -3.99 5.42 7.28
C ARG A 102 -4.08 4.20 6.38
N LEU A 103 -3.09 4.03 5.49
CA LEU A 103 -2.99 2.92 4.56
C LEU A 103 -2.07 1.85 5.11
N TYR A 104 -2.26 0.63 4.63
CA TYR A 104 -1.40 -0.50 4.91
C TYR A 104 -0.69 -0.95 3.65
N PHE A 105 0.49 -1.53 3.82
CA PHE A 105 1.34 -2.00 2.72
C PHE A 105 1.89 -3.39 3.05
N ASP A 106 2.17 -4.19 2.04
CA ASP A 106 2.92 -5.42 2.26
C ASP A 106 4.44 -5.19 2.23
N THR A 107 5.21 -6.23 2.58
CA THR A 107 6.67 -6.19 2.57
C THR A 107 7.29 -6.44 1.20
N LEU A 108 6.48 -6.70 0.16
CA LEU A 108 6.97 -7.20 -1.12
C LEU A 108 7.61 -6.10 -1.98
N THR A 109 8.78 -5.65 -1.58
CA THR A 109 9.54 -4.61 -2.26
C THR A 109 10.71 -5.15 -3.08
N HIS A 110 11.14 -6.40 -2.85
CA HIS A 110 12.35 -7.04 -3.40
C HIS A 110 13.66 -6.27 -3.13
N ASP A 111 13.61 -5.24 -2.27
CA ASP A 111 14.76 -4.43 -1.86
C ASP A 111 14.63 -4.10 -0.37
N PRO A 112 15.57 -4.58 0.48
CA PRO A 112 15.53 -4.30 1.91
C PRO A 112 15.67 -2.82 2.25
N ARG A 113 16.33 -2.02 1.39
CA ARG A 113 16.44 -0.56 1.61
C ARG A 113 15.10 0.14 1.35
N LEU A 114 14.36 -0.32 0.33
CA LEU A 114 13.02 0.22 0.06
C LEU A 114 12.04 -0.19 1.17
N LEU A 115 12.16 -1.42 1.68
CA LEU A 115 11.38 -1.85 2.84
C LEU A 115 11.70 -1.02 4.09
N ALA A 116 12.99 -0.78 4.38
CA ALA A 116 13.41 0.09 5.48
C ALA A 116 12.85 1.51 5.32
N PHE A 117 12.89 2.07 4.11
CA PHE A 117 12.30 3.37 3.81
C PHE A 117 10.78 3.41 4.06
N ASN A 118 10.06 2.36 3.68
CA ASN A 118 8.62 2.27 3.94
C ASN A 118 8.33 2.20 5.45
N LEU A 119 9.11 1.42 6.19
CA LEU A 119 8.98 1.32 7.64
C LEU A 119 9.27 2.65 8.35
N GLU A 120 10.32 3.38 7.93
CA GLU A 120 10.61 4.71 8.44
C GLU A 120 9.46 5.69 8.16
N LYS A 121 8.86 5.60 6.97
CA LYS A 121 7.84 6.53 6.51
C LYS A 121 6.47 6.30 7.11
N PHE A 122 6.09 5.04 7.30
CA PHE A 122 4.72 4.68 7.69
C PHE A 122 4.60 4.03 9.06
N GLY A 123 5.69 3.51 9.61
CA GLY A 123 5.68 2.70 10.84
C GLY A 123 5.41 1.23 10.60
N SER A 124 5.90 0.39 11.50
CA SER A 124 5.71 -1.07 11.44
C SER A 124 4.25 -1.49 11.59
N GLU A 125 3.43 -0.65 12.23
CA GLU A 125 1.99 -0.82 12.42
C GLU A 125 1.17 -0.62 11.13
N HIS A 126 1.81 -0.22 10.03
CA HIS A 126 1.21 -0.04 8.72
C HIS A 126 1.79 -0.99 7.66
N VAL A 127 2.72 -1.86 8.03
CA VAL A 127 3.35 -2.82 7.13
C VAL A 127 3.03 -4.24 7.55
N MET A 128 2.63 -5.09 6.59
CA MET A 128 2.26 -6.50 6.81
C MET A 128 3.15 -7.40 5.98
N ILE A 129 3.50 -8.57 6.53
CA ILE A 129 4.24 -9.57 5.77
C ILE A 129 3.45 -10.02 4.54
N GLY A 130 4.09 -10.06 3.38
CA GLY A 130 3.50 -10.50 2.11
C GLY A 130 4.45 -11.41 1.34
N SER A 131 3.90 -12.33 0.55
CA SER A 131 4.67 -13.31 -0.24
C SER A 131 4.43 -13.25 -1.74
N ASP A 132 3.30 -12.69 -2.17
CA ASP A 132 2.81 -12.77 -3.55
C ASP A 132 2.63 -14.20 -4.07
N TYR A 133 2.48 -15.17 -3.16
CA TYR A 133 2.18 -16.55 -3.52
C TYR A 133 0.82 -16.62 -4.27
N PRO A 134 0.68 -17.40 -5.36
CA PRO A 134 1.62 -18.38 -5.92
C PRO A 134 2.39 -17.89 -7.16
N PHE A 135 2.61 -16.61 -7.32
CA PHE A 135 3.26 -16.05 -8.51
C PHE A 135 4.78 -16.26 -8.50
N ASP A 136 5.37 -16.31 -9.69
CA ASP A 136 6.83 -16.50 -9.90
C ASP A 136 7.68 -15.33 -9.40
N MET A 137 7.07 -14.14 -9.30
CA MET A 137 7.69 -12.97 -8.68
C MET A 137 7.50 -12.93 -7.15
N GLY A 138 6.84 -13.92 -6.56
CA GLY A 138 6.67 -14.04 -5.13
C GLY A 138 7.96 -14.39 -4.39
N VAL A 139 7.92 -14.36 -3.07
CA VAL A 139 9.02 -14.77 -2.19
C VAL A 139 8.65 -16.05 -1.45
N GLU A 140 9.50 -17.08 -1.59
CA GLU A 140 9.27 -18.39 -0.98
C GLU A 140 9.35 -18.34 0.55
N HIS A 141 10.26 -17.50 1.08
CA HIS A 141 10.50 -17.32 2.51
C HIS A 141 10.21 -15.87 2.93
N PRO A 142 8.93 -15.50 3.16
CA PRO A 142 8.55 -14.10 3.41
C PRO A 142 9.28 -13.46 4.60
N LEU A 143 9.59 -14.22 5.65
CA LEU A 143 10.30 -13.71 6.82
C LEU A 143 11.75 -13.30 6.52
N ALA A 144 12.37 -13.87 5.49
CA ALA A 144 13.72 -13.50 5.06
C ALA A 144 13.81 -12.05 4.56
N GLN A 145 12.70 -11.47 4.14
CA GLN A 145 12.64 -10.04 3.77
C GLN A 145 12.98 -9.09 4.93
N LEU A 146 12.88 -9.57 6.17
CA LEU A 146 13.17 -8.79 7.38
C LEU A 146 14.61 -8.97 7.89
N GLU A 147 15.40 -9.82 7.23
CA GLU A 147 16.79 -10.06 7.62
C GLU A 147 17.65 -8.83 7.30
N GLY A 148 18.56 -8.50 8.22
CA GLY A 148 19.45 -7.35 8.06
C GLY A 148 18.79 -5.97 8.27
N LEU A 149 17.48 -5.91 8.52
CA LEU A 149 16.82 -4.67 8.90
C LEU A 149 17.00 -4.39 10.39
N ALA A 150 17.23 -3.11 10.74
CA ALA A 150 17.32 -2.65 12.13
C ALA A 150 15.92 -2.56 12.77
N LEU A 151 15.31 -3.71 13.07
CA LEU A 151 13.98 -3.79 13.66
C LEU A 151 14.06 -4.08 15.16
N THR A 152 13.25 -3.41 15.94
CA THR A 152 12.97 -3.82 17.32
C THR A 152 12.13 -5.12 17.33
N ALA A 153 12.04 -5.78 18.48
CA ALA A 153 11.14 -6.92 18.64
C ALA A 153 9.67 -6.53 18.33
N ALA A 154 9.25 -5.35 18.81
CA ALA A 154 7.91 -4.83 18.56
C ALA A 154 7.65 -4.57 17.07
N ASP A 155 8.61 -4.02 16.33
CA ASP A 155 8.48 -3.83 14.87
C ASP A 155 8.31 -5.17 14.16
N ARG A 156 9.13 -6.15 14.52
CA ARG A 156 9.04 -7.50 13.94
C ARG A 156 7.68 -8.13 14.23
N ASP A 157 7.20 -8.06 15.46
CA ASP A 157 5.88 -8.58 15.85
C ASP A 157 4.74 -7.86 15.12
N ASN A 158 4.84 -6.55 14.93
CA ASN A 158 3.87 -5.80 14.15
C ASN A 158 3.82 -6.30 12.70
N ILE A 159 4.95 -6.32 12.02
CA ILE A 159 5.02 -6.70 10.59
C ILE A 159 4.54 -8.14 10.37
N THR A 160 4.95 -9.07 11.23
CA THR A 160 4.68 -10.51 11.04
C THR A 160 3.33 -10.95 11.54
N HIS A 161 2.69 -10.20 12.44
CA HIS A 161 1.49 -10.66 13.13
C HIS A 161 0.49 -9.55 13.48
N ASN A 162 0.88 -8.58 14.33
CA ASN A 162 -0.07 -7.70 14.99
C ASN A 162 -0.83 -6.80 14.02
N THR A 163 -0.16 -6.24 13.03
CA THR A 163 -0.76 -5.30 12.06
C THR A 163 -1.87 -5.99 11.27
N ALA A 164 -1.62 -7.18 10.73
CA ALA A 164 -2.64 -7.94 10.01
C ALA A 164 -3.79 -8.35 10.93
N PHE A 165 -3.45 -8.87 12.13
CA PHE A 165 -4.44 -9.29 13.12
C PHE A 165 -5.36 -8.15 13.54
N LEU A 166 -4.85 -6.96 13.84
CA LEU A 166 -5.64 -5.79 14.23
C LEU A 166 -6.44 -5.22 13.05
N ALA A 167 -5.87 -5.23 11.84
CA ALA A 167 -6.56 -4.75 10.65
C ALA A 167 -7.74 -5.65 10.25
N ILE A 168 -7.68 -6.96 10.49
CA ILE A 168 -8.72 -7.93 10.14
C ILE A 168 -9.74 -8.11 11.28
N ARG A 169 -9.30 -8.17 12.54
CA ARG A 169 -10.12 -8.61 13.69
C ARG A 169 -11.33 -7.75 14.01
N ARG A 170 -11.36 -6.47 13.65
CA ARG A 170 -12.52 -5.58 13.94
C ARG A 170 -13.81 -6.01 13.24
N THR A 171 -13.77 -7.03 12.39
CA THR A 171 -14.91 -7.43 11.54
C THR A 171 -15.62 -8.69 12.03
N LEU A 172 -14.98 -9.53 12.84
CA LEU A 172 -15.49 -10.90 13.06
C LEU A 172 -16.09 -11.17 14.45
N TRP A 173 -16.03 -10.23 15.41
CA TRP A 173 -16.35 -10.55 16.82
C TRP A 173 -17.05 -9.44 17.62
N THR A 174 -17.94 -8.65 17.02
CA THR A 174 -18.88 -7.76 17.75
C THR A 174 -20.30 -8.23 17.61
#